data_eb64812cdbbd1dc68df120585484c2ea
#
_entry.id   eb64812cdbbd1dc68df120585484c2ea
#
_cell.length_a   1.000
_cell.length_b   1.000
_cell.length_c   1.000
_cell.angle_alpha   90.00
_cell.angle_beta   90.00
_cell.angle_gamma   90.00
#
_symmetry.space_group_name_H-M   'P 1'
#
loop_
_entity.id
_entity.type
_entity.pdbx_description
1 polymer ?
#
loop_
_entity_poly.entity_id
_entity_poly.type
_entity_poly.pdbx_seq_one_letter_code
_entity_poly.pdbx_strand_id
1 'polypeptide(L)' 'MKILGVGVDIIDNSRIKKLLKDSRFIKRIFTSSEILQAKKINDKTLHYSKRYAAKEAFSKSLGTGFRDGLNFKDVSITN' A
#
# COMPACT_ATOMS: atom_id res chain seq x y z
N MET A 1 -8.88 1.47 -8.99
CA MET A 1 -8.94 0.00 -9.01
C MET A 1 -8.85 -0.54 -7.60
N LYS A 2 -9.63 -1.55 -7.30
CA LYS A 2 -9.74 -2.14 -5.97
C LYS A 2 -9.39 -3.62 -6.00
N ILE A 3 -8.51 -4.06 -5.09
CA ILE A 3 -8.07 -5.44 -5.00
C ILE A 3 -8.47 -6.01 -3.64
N LEU A 4 -9.12 -7.17 -3.66
CA LEU A 4 -9.61 -7.83 -2.46
C LEU A 4 -8.63 -8.89 -1.96
N GLY A 5 -8.49 -8.95 -0.62
CA GLY A 5 -7.97 -10.08 0.11
C GLY A 5 -6.67 -10.71 -0.38
N VAL A 6 -5.69 -9.90 -0.70
CA VAL A 6 -4.41 -10.43 -1.14
C VAL A 6 -3.60 -10.92 0.06
N GLY A 7 -3.25 -12.20 0.06
CA GLY A 7 -2.30 -12.73 1.03
C GLY A 7 -0.90 -12.33 0.64
N VAL A 8 -0.21 -11.60 1.50
CA VAL A 8 1.11 -11.06 1.19
C VAL A 8 2.05 -11.26 2.37
N ASP A 9 3.22 -11.78 2.10
CA ASP A 9 4.28 -11.87 3.09
C ASP A 9 5.00 -10.53 3.21
N ILE A 10 5.12 -10.05 4.43
CA ILE A 10 5.80 -8.80 4.71
C ILE A 10 7.21 -9.11 5.16
N ILE A 11 8.19 -8.77 4.33
CA ILE A 11 9.56 -9.18 4.53
C ILE A 11 10.37 -8.16 5.34
N ASP A 12 10.11 -6.87 5.16
CA ASP A 12 10.93 -5.83 5.79
C ASP A 12 10.09 -4.71 6.37
N ASN A 13 9.61 -4.90 7.60
CA ASN A 13 8.82 -3.90 8.31
C ASN A 13 9.64 -2.68 8.72
N SER A 14 10.96 -2.84 8.92
CA SER A 14 11.79 -1.71 9.36
C SER A 14 11.92 -0.65 8.26
N ARG A 15 12.01 -1.08 7.01
CA ARG A 15 12.07 -0.17 5.86
C ARG A 15 10.78 0.63 5.71
N ILE A 16 9.65 -0.07 5.72
CA ILE A 16 8.35 0.61 5.56
C ILE A 16 8.07 1.52 6.75
N LYS A 17 8.49 1.13 7.95
CA LYS A 17 8.31 1.94 9.15
C LYS A 17 8.98 3.30 9.02
N LYS A 18 10.18 3.34 8.43
CA LYS A 18 10.88 4.60 8.16
C LYS A 18 10.14 5.45 7.15
N LEU A 19 9.64 4.83 6.07
CA LEU A 19 8.91 5.54 5.02
C LEU A 19 7.60 6.12 5.54
N LEU A 20 6.95 5.44 6.48
CA LEU A 20 5.67 5.90 7.05
C LEU A 20 5.80 7.15 7.92
N LYS A 21 7.01 7.56 8.26
CA LYS A 21 7.24 8.83 8.95
C LYS A 21 7.08 10.03 8.03
N ASP A 22 7.13 9.81 6.72
CA ASP A 22 6.97 10.87 5.73
C ASP A 22 5.52 10.89 5.24
N SER A 23 4.79 11.94 5.61
CA SER A 23 3.39 12.10 5.20
C SER A 23 3.22 12.21 3.68
N ARG A 24 4.24 12.71 2.98
CA ARG A 24 4.18 12.81 1.51
C ARG A 24 4.24 11.42 0.88
N PHE A 25 5.01 10.50 1.46
CA PHE A 25 5.05 9.12 1.01
C PHE A 25 3.66 8.48 1.13
N ILE A 26 3.03 8.62 2.30
CA ILE A 26 1.70 8.06 2.57
C ILE A 26 0.68 8.58 1.55
N LYS A 27 0.65 9.89 1.33
CA LYS A 27 -0.31 10.51 0.41
C LYS A 27 -0.08 10.11 -1.04
N ARG A 28 1.16 9.80 -1.40
CA ARG A 28 1.49 9.41 -2.77
C ARG A 28 1.16 7.95 -3.06
N ILE A 29 1.28 7.08 -2.05
CA ILE A 29 1.16 5.64 -2.23
C ILE A 29 -0.24 5.12 -1.89
N PHE A 30 -0.87 5.65 -0.86
CA PHE A 30 -2.11 5.10 -0.33
C PHE A 30 -3.32 5.95 -0.71
N THR A 31 -4.46 5.27 -0.93
CA THR A 31 -5.72 5.95 -1.22
C THR A 31 -6.26 6.61 0.04
N SER A 32 -7.17 7.57 -0.13
CA SER A 32 -7.83 8.21 1.01
C SER A 32 -8.58 7.20 1.87
N SER A 33 -9.16 6.16 1.25
CA SER A 33 -9.83 5.08 1.96
C SER A 33 -8.86 4.31 2.86
N GLU A 34 -7.68 3.97 2.33
CA GLU A 34 -6.66 3.25 3.08
C GLU A 34 -6.14 4.08 4.26
N ILE A 35 -5.94 5.38 4.05
CA ILE A 35 -5.48 6.30 5.09
C ILE A 35 -6.55 6.42 6.18
N LEU A 36 -7.80 6.53 5.79
CA LEU A 36 -8.92 6.63 6.74
C LEU A 36 -9.03 5.38 7.59
N GLN A 37 -8.88 4.19 6.99
CA GLN A 37 -8.92 2.93 7.72
C GLN A 37 -7.76 2.82 8.72
N ALA A 38 -6.60 3.35 8.39
CA ALA A 38 -5.43 3.31 9.27
C ALA A 38 -5.69 4.02 10.61
N LYS A 39 -6.55 5.04 10.61
CA LYS A 39 -6.89 5.77 11.84
C LYS A 39 -7.61 4.92 12.86
N LYS A 40 -8.25 3.83 12.42
CA LYS A 40 -9.05 2.93 13.26
C LYS A 40 -8.26 1.71 13.73
N ILE A 41 -7.02 1.57 13.31
CA ILE A 41 -6.20 0.38 13.55
C ILE A 41 -5.05 0.71 14.48
N ASN A 42 -4.80 -0.17 15.46
CA ASN A 42 -3.72 0.02 16.44
C ASN A 42 -2.34 -0.14 15.79
N ASP A 43 -2.14 -1.17 14.99
CA ASP A 43 -0.86 -1.40 14.32
C ASP A 43 -0.90 -0.81 12.90
N LYS A 44 -0.60 0.48 12.82
CA LYS A 44 -0.58 1.21 11.55
C LYS A 44 0.54 0.72 10.64
N THR A 45 1.67 0.35 11.20
CA THR A 45 2.79 -0.18 10.41
C THR A 45 2.37 -1.44 9.67
N LEU A 46 1.72 -2.37 10.36
CA LEU A 46 1.24 -3.59 9.73
C LEU A 46 0.19 -3.31 8.66
N HIS A 47 -0.74 -2.41 8.94
CA HIS A 47 -1.78 -2.00 7.99
C HIS A 47 -1.18 -1.50 6.68
N TYR A 48 -0.26 -0.54 6.77
CA TYR A 48 0.38 0.04 5.59
C TYR A 48 1.33 -0.94 4.90
N SER A 49 2.06 -1.74 5.68
CA SER A 49 3.01 -2.70 5.12
C SER A 49 2.31 -3.74 4.25
N LYS A 50 1.20 -4.28 4.71
CA LYS A 50 0.41 -5.26 3.94
C LYS A 50 -0.06 -4.65 2.62
N ARG A 51 -0.58 -3.44 2.68
CA ARG A 51 -1.13 -2.78 1.50
C ARG A 51 -0.04 -2.37 0.52
N TYR A 52 1.08 -1.90 1.03
CA TYR A 52 2.21 -1.55 0.17
C TYR A 52 2.75 -2.78 -0.56
N ALA A 53 2.95 -3.89 0.15
CA ALA A 53 3.42 -5.13 -0.45
C ALA A 53 2.45 -5.67 -1.49
N ALA A 54 1.14 -5.58 -1.24
CA ALA A 54 0.13 -5.98 -2.20
C ALA A 54 0.16 -5.11 -3.46
N LYS A 55 0.35 -3.80 -3.30
CA LYS A 55 0.46 -2.88 -4.43
C LYS A 55 1.70 -3.16 -5.26
N GLU A 56 2.83 -3.46 -4.61
CA GLU A 56 4.05 -3.83 -5.31
C GLU A 56 3.86 -5.13 -6.10
N ALA A 57 3.25 -6.15 -5.47
CA ALA A 57 2.97 -7.41 -6.13
C ALA A 57 2.06 -7.22 -7.34
N PHE A 58 1.02 -6.39 -7.20
CA PHE A 58 0.12 -6.05 -8.29
C PHE A 58 0.86 -5.33 -9.42
N SER A 59 1.71 -4.37 -9.08
CA SER A 59 2.52 -3.64 -10.05
C SER A 59 3.38 -4.58 -10.88
N LYS A 60 4.02 -5.54 -10.21
CA LYS A 60 4.87 -6.53 -10.89
C LYS A 60 4.04 -7.44 -11.80
N SER A 61 2.83 -7.79 -11.39
CA SER A 61 1.94 -8.66 -12.19
C SER A 61 1.53 -8.02 -13.51
N LEU A 62 1.57 -6.69 -13.59
CA LEU A 62 1.26 -5.98 -14.83
C LEU A 62 2.38 -6.04 -15.87
N GLY A 63 3.55 -6.55 -15.47
CA GLY A 63 4.70 -6.68 -16.37
C GLY A 63 5.43 -5.36 -16.65
N THR A 64 4.71 -4.26 -16.68
CA THR A 64 5.26 -2.92 -16.93
C THR A 64 5.29 -2.05 -15.67
N GLY A 65 4.83 -2.57 -14.53
CA GLY A 65 4.66 -1.80 -13.33
C GLY A 65 3.50 -0.82 -13.45
N PHE A 66 3.53 0.25 -12.69
CA PHE A 66 2.52 1.29 -12.77
C PHE A 66 2.88 2.30 -13.84
N ARG A 67 2.52 1.99 -15.09
CA ARG A 67 2.72 2.86 -16.24
C ARG A 67 1.36 3.26 -16.82
N ASP A 68 1.40 4.10 -17.85
CA ASP A 68 0.21 4.53 -18.61
C ASP A 68 -0.82 5.22 -17.73
N GLY A 69 -0.34 6.02 -16.77
CA GLY A 69 -1.21 6.82 -15.92
C GLY A 69 -1.69 6.11 -14.65
N LEU A 70 -1.40 4.82 -14.50
CA LEU A 70 -1.77 4.10 -13.27
C LEU A 70 -0.66 4.22 -12.23
N ASN A 71 -1.03 4.62 -11.02
CA ASN A 71 -0.12 4.82 -9.89
C ASN A 71 -0.55 4.00 -8.68
N PHE A 72 0.35 3.87 -7.69
CA PHE A 72 0.02 3.22 -6.42
C PHE A 72 -1.25 3.78 -5.79
N LYS A 73 -1.45 5.08 -5.89
CA LYS A 73 -2.60 5.78 -5.33
C LYS A 73 -3.92 5.42 -6.01
N ASP A 74 -3.86 4.91 -7.23
CA ASP A 74 -5.06 4.52 -7.99
C ASP A 74 -5.57 3.14 -7.62
N VAL A 75 -4.79 2.40 -6.83
CA VAL A 75 -5.10 1.02 -6.43
C VAL A 75 -5.38 0.96 -4.94
N SER A 76 -6.59 0.56 -4.57
CA SER A 76 -6.99 0.41 -3.17
C SER A 76 -7.01 -1.06 -2.80
N ILE A 77 -6.31 -1.40 -1.72
CA ILE A 77 -6.25 -2.77 -1.21
C ILE A 77 -7.22 -2.92 -0.04
N THR A 78 -8.09 -3.90 -0.12
CA THR A 78 -9.03 -4.23 0.97
C THR A 78 -8.82 -5.68 1.40
N ASN A 79 -9.01 -5.93 2.68
CA ASN A 79 -8.94 -7.27 3.25
C ASN A 79 -10.32 -7.78 3.60
#